data_2c4fcb483d970031e2c176c1083e3525
#
_entry.id   2c4fcb483d970031e2c176c1083e3525
#
_cell.length_a   1.000
_cell.length_b   1.000
_cell.length_c   1.000
_cell.angle_alpha   90.00
_cell.angle_beta   90.00
_cell.angle_gamma   90.00
#
_symmetry.space_group_name_H-M   'P 1'
#
loop_
_entity.id
_entity.type
_entity.pdbx_description
1 polymer ?
#
loop_
_entity_poly.entity_id
_entity_poly.type
_entity_poly.pdbx_seq_one_letter_code
_entity_poly.pdbx_strand_id
1 'polypeptide(L)'
;MSSEAKAFLTRWYAYMENPTPEVLDDLVAEDAGISSPAFYKPKYSKAYVISILNAVNEGFEDFVYKKEWIDGRDIILEFETRIGDVNLKGIDRITVDENAQMKHIEVLIRPLNGLIALAEHVKATLAKAAA
;
A
#
# COMPACT_ATOMS: atom_id res chain seq x y z
N MET A 1 -21.97 3.37 6.80
CA MET A 1 -20.68 3.78 6.23
C MET A 1 -19.80 4.38 7.31
N SER A 2 -18.58 3.91 7.43
CA SER A 2 -17.70 4.30 8.52
C SER A 2 -17.07 5.68 8.29
N SER A 3 -17.16 6.55 9.30
CA SER A 3 -16.51 7.86 9.25
C SER A 3 -14.98 7.71 9.31
N GLU A 4 -14.48 6.66 9.97
CA GLU A 4 -13.04 6.37 10.05
C GLU A 4 -12.48 6.00 8.68
N ALA A 5 -13.23 5.21 7.89
CA ALA A 5 -12.80 4.86 6.53
C ALA A 5 -12.68 6.10 5.65
N LYS A 6 -13.65 6.99 5.72
CA LYS A 6 -13.63 8.24 4.93
C LYS A 6 -12.51 9.16 5.36
N ALA A 7 -12.31 9.31 6.67
CA ALA A 7 -11.23 10.15 7.20
C ALA A 7 -9.87 9.60 6.76
N PHE A 8 -9.69 8.29 6.82
CA PHE A 8 -8.47 7.66 6.35
C PHE A 8 -8.25 7.91 4.86
N LEU A 9 -9.28 7.69 4.04
CA LEU A 9 -9.16 7.84 2.58
C LEU A 9 -8.78 9.25 2.16
N THR A 10 -9.34 10.27 2.80
CA THR A 10 -8.98 11.65 2.48
C THR A 10 -7.48 11.86 2.65
N ARG A 11 -6.90 11.34 3.73
CA ARG A 11 -5.48 11.48 4.02
C ARG A 11 -4.62 10.57 3.14
N TRP A 12 -5.12 9.36 2.86
CA TRP A 12 -4.43 8.40 2.01
C TRP A 12 -4.28 8.91 0.58
N TYR A 13 -5.36 9.46 0.01
CA TYR A 13 -5.30 10.02 -1.34
C TYR A 13 -4.37 11.23 -1.41
N ALA A 14 -4.35 12.06 -0.38
CA ALA A 14 -3.41 13.19 -0.32
C ALA A 14 -1.95 12.69 -0.26
N TYR A 15 -1.69 11.63 0.52
CA TYR A 15 -0.38 10.99 0.55
C TYR A 15 0.02 10.45 -0.84
N MET A 16 -0.90 9.78 -1.52
CA MET A 16 -0.59 9.19 -2.83
C MET A 16 -0.29 10.25 -3.90
N GLU A 17 -0.88 11.44 -3.78
CA GLU A 17 -0.57 12.54 -4.70
C GLU A 17 0.82 13.13 -4.45
N ASN A 18 1.28 13.12 -3.22
CA ASN A 18 2.58 13.67 -2.86
C ASN A 18 3.19 12.80 -1.74
N PRO A 19 3.74 11.62 -2.10
CA PRO A 19 4.23 10.68 -1.10
C PRO A 19 5.40 11.25 -0.31
N THR A 20 5.19 11.39 1.00
CA THR A 20 6.25 11.76 1.93
C THR A 20 6.25 10.76 3.08
N PRO A 21 7.42 10.21 3.48
CA PRO A 21 7.46 9.17 4.52
C PRO A 21 6.83 9.61 5.85
N GLU A 22 6.94 10.87 6.19
CA GLU A 22 6.44 11.40 7.47
C GLU A 22 4.91 11.29 7.57
N VAL A 23 4.21 11.44 6.46
CA VAL A 23 2.74 11.34 6.45
C VAL A 23 2.29 9.92 6.80
N LEU A 24 3.05 8.92 6.37
CA LEU A 24 2.71 7.53 6.67
C LEU A 24 2.77 7.22 8.16
N ASP A 25 3.64 7.89 8.90
CA ASP A 25 3.72 7.66 10.34
C ASP A 25 2.39 7.96 11.04
N ASP A 26 1.66 8.96 10.56
CA ASP A 26 0.35 9.31 11.11
C ASP A 26 -0.77 8.42 10.57
N LEU A 27 -0.58 7.81 9.41
CA LEU A 27 -1.61 6.99 8.76
C LEU A 27 -1.59 5.53 9.18
N VAL A 28 -0.45 5.04 9.66
CA VAL A 28 -0.25 3.61 9.97
C VAL A 28 -0.29 3.41 11.48
N ALA A 29 -1.12 2.47 11.93
CA ALA A 29 -1.26 2.15 13.35
C ALA A 29 0.01 1.50 13.91
N GLU A 30 0.23 1.65 15.23
CA GLU A 30 1.41 1.08 15.89
C GLU A 30 1.51 -0.43 15.73
N ASP A 31 0.36 -1.14 15.72
CA ASP A 31 0.31 -2.58 15.60
C ASP A 31 -0.02 -3.06 14.18
N ALA A 32 0.22 -2.21 13.19
CA ALA A 32 -0.15 -2.49 11.81
C ALA A 32 0.56 -3.70 11.21
N GLY A 33 -0.13 -4.37 10.30
CA GLY A 33 0.42 -5.49 9.54
C GLY A 33 0.25 -5.31 8.05
N ILE A 34 1.02 -6.09 7.30
CA ILE A 34 0.95 -6.13 5.84
C ILE A 34 0.97 -7.57 5.36
N SER A 35 0.08 -7.87 4.40
CA SER A 35 0.07 -9.11 3.66
C SER A 35 0.55 -8.81 2.25
N SER A 36 1.83 -9.08 2.00
CA SER A 36 2.46 -8.84 0.72
C SER A 36 2.01 -9.86 -0.32
N PRO A 37 1.87 -9.48 -1.60
CA PRO A 37 1.55 -10.46 -2.65
C PRO A 37 2.69 -11.45 -2.91
N ALA A 38 3.88 -11.21 -2.38
CA ALA A 38 5.04 -12.08 -2.57
C ALA A 38 5.18 -13.15 -1.48
N PHE A 39 4.54 -12.98 -0.32
CA PHE A 39 4.68 -13.92 0.80
C PHE A 39 3.30 -14.24 1.37
N TYR A 40 3.11 -15.51 1.76
CA TYR A 40 1.83 -15.94 2.31
C TYR A 40 1.54 -15.37 3.70
N LYS A 41 2.57 -15.37 4.58
CA LYS A 41 2.36 -14.94 5.97
C LYS A 41 2.41 -13.42 6.09
N PRO A 42 1.45 -12.82 6.83
CA PRO A 42 1.51 -11.39 7.12
C PRO A 42 2.67 -11.07 8.06
N LYS A 43 3.11 -9.82 8.02
CA LYS A 43 4.14 -9.33 8.92
C LYS A 43 3.61 -8.12 9.68
N TYR A 44 3.74 -8.15 10.99
CA TYR A 44 3.21 -7.13 11.89
C TYR A 44 4.36 -6.27 12.44
N SER A 45 4.58 -5.13 11.82
CA SER A 45 5.59 -4.16 12.22
C SER A 45 5.29 -2.85 11.50
N LYS A 46 4.96 -1.81 12.24
CA LYS A 46 4.69 -0.49 11.67
C LYS A 46 5.86 -0.01 10.80
N ALA A 47 7.09 -0.13 11.31
CA ALA A 47 8.27 0.30 10.56
C ALA A 47 8.42 -0.46 9.23
N TYR A 48 8.15 -1.76 9.25
CA TYR A 48 8.21 -2.59 8.04
C TYR A 48 7.12 -2.18 7.05
N VAL A 49 5.87 -1.98 7.54
CA VAL A 49 4.76 -1.55 6.69
C VAL A 49 5.12 -0.24 5.98
N ILE A 50 5.62 0.74 6.72
CA ILE A 50 6.00 2.03 6.16
C ILE A 50 7.11 1.88 5.12
N SER A 51 8.13 1.07 5.41
CA SER A 51 9.24 0.88 4.48
C SER A 51 8.79 0.22 3.19
N ILE A 52 7.87 -0.75 3.26
CA ILE A 52 7.34 -1.42 2.08
C ILE A 52 6.47 -0.45 1.25
N LEU A 53 5.59 0.30 1.90
CA LEU A 53 4.72 1.26 1.19
C LEU A 53 5.55 2.33 0.47
N ASN A 54 6.58 2.84 1.11
CA ASN A 54 7.47 3.81 0.47
C ASN A 54 8.24 3.21 -0.69
N ALA A 55 8.74 1.98 -0.56
CA ALA A 55 9.48 1.30 -1.62
C ALA A 55 8.57 1.04 -2.83
N VAL A 56 7.34 0.58 -2.58
CA VAL A 56 6.36 0.32 -3.63
C VAL A 56 6.02 1.62 -4.37
N ASN A 57 5.71 2.68 -3.64
CA ASN A 57 5.30 3.94 -4.24
C ASN A 57 6.43 4.62 -4.99
N GLU A 58 7.68 4.38 -4.62
CA GLU A 58 8.83 4.86 -5.35
C GLU A 58 8.91 4.22 -6.75
N GLY A 59 8.50 2.96 -6.88
CA GLY A 59 8.61 2.23 -8.14
C GLY A 59 7.43 2.40 -9.08
N PHE A 60 6.27 2.75 -8.57
CA PHE A 60 5.07 2.89 -9.39
C PHE A 60 5.14 4.15 -10.26
N GLU A 61 4.83 3.98 -11.55
CA GLU A 61 4.75 5.08 -12.52
C GLU A 61 3.35 5.11 -13.11
N ASP A 62 2.84 6.31 -13.37
CA ASP A 62 1.50 6.51 -13.94
C ASP A 62 0.40 5.83 -13.13
N PHE A 63 0.51 5.95 -11.81
CA PHE A 63 -0.41 5.30 -10.87
C PHE A 63 -1.77 5.97 -10.87
N VAL A 64 -2.84 5.17 -11.01
CA VAL A 64 -4.22 5.66 -11.00
C VAL A 64 -5.09 4.72 -10.19
N TYR A 65 -5.87 5.26 -9.25
CA TYR A 65 -6.96 4.51 -8.63
C TYR A 65 -8.16 4.53 -9.55
N LYS A 66 -8.74 3.35 -9.82
CA LYS A 66 -9.86 3.19 -10.75
C LYS A 66 -11.20 3.10 -10.03
N LYS A 67 -11.24 2.52 -8.84
CA LYS A 67 -12.47 2.30 -8.12
C LYS A 67 -12.21 2.03 -6.64
N GLU A 68 -13.15 2.43 -5.80
CA GLU A 68 -13.10 2.12 -4.38
C GLU A 68 -14.39 1.45 -3.93
N TRP A 69 -14.26 0.55 -2.96
CA TRP A 69 -15.39 -0.08 -2.27
C TRP A 69 -15.16 0.08 -0.78
N ILE A 70 -16.21 0.45 -0.05
CA ILE A 70 -16.14 0.64 1.40
C ILE A 70 -17.21 -0.21 2.06
N ASP A 71 -16.79 -1.03 3.02
CA ASP A 71 -17.69 -1.84 3.84
C ASP A 71 -17.26 -1.68 5.30
N GLY A 72 -17.95 -0.78 6.03
CA GLY A 72 -17.55 -0.46 7.38
C GLY A 72 -16.16 0.15 7.43
N ARG A 73 -15.23 -0.51 8.12
CA ARG A 73 -13.84 -0.09 8.19
C ARG A 73 -12.93 -0.82 7.21
N ASP A 74 -13.53 -1.63 6.33
CA ASP A 74 -12.78 -2.32 5.27
C ASP A 74 -12.91 -1.56 3.97
N ILE A 75 -11.80 -1.36 3.30
CA ILE A 75 -11.71 -0.58 2.07
C ILE A 75 -10.98 -1.41 1.02
N ILE A 76 -11.49 -1.41 -0.20
CA ILE A 76 -10.78 -1.99 -1.34
C ILE A 76 -10.59 -0.90 -2.38
N LEU A 77 -9.33 -0.70 -2.79
CA LEU A 77 -8.96 0.28 -3.82
C LEU A 77 -8.34 -0.46 -4.99
N GLU A 78 -8.97 -0.35 -6.15
CA GLU A 78 -8.43 -0.93 -7.38
C GLU A 78 -7.53 0.09 -8.07
N PHE A 79 -6.34 -0.34 -8.50
CA PHE A 79 -5.38 0.57 -9.16
C PHE A 79 -4.78 -0.06 -10.40
N GLU A 80 -4.28 0.82 -11.28
CA GLU A 80 -3.45 0.46 -12.43
C GLU A 80 -2.19 1.30 -12.38
N THR A 81 -1.07 0.69 -12.77
CA THR A 81 0.23 1.35 -12.75
C THR A 81 1.21 0.59 -13.64
N ARG A 82 2.45 1.04 -13.67
CA ARG A 82 3.53 0.31 -14.35
C ARG A 82 4.83 0.45 -13.57
N ILE A 83 5.74 -0.47 -13.80
CA ILE A 83 7.12 -0.40 -13.34
C ILE A 83 7.98 -0.57 -14.57
N GLY A 84 8.66 0.52 -14.98
CA GLY A 84 9.33 0.54 -16.29
C GLY A 84 8.31 0.26 -17.39
N ASP A 85 8.57 -0.75 -18.22
CA ASP A 85 7.69 -1.12 -19.33
C ASP A 85 6.64 -2.18 -18.94
N VAL A 86 6.63 -2.61 -17.68
CA VAL A 86 5.72 -3.67 -17.23
C VAL A 86 4.46 -3.06 -16.64
N ASN A 87 3.33 -3.32 -17.29
CA ASN A 87 2.02 -2.88 -16.80
C ASN A 87 1.49 -3.87 -15.77
N LEU A 88 0.91 -3.33 -14.69
CA LEU A 88 0.30 -4.16 -13.66
C LEU A 88 -0.93 -3.47 -13.09
N LYS A 89 -1.78 -4.26 -12.46
CA LYS A 89 -2.92 -3.73 -11.72
C LYS A 89 -3.13 -4.60 -10.49
N GLY A 90 -3.84 -4.04 -9.53
CA GLY A 90 -4.13 -4.77 -8.32
C GLY A 90 -5.15 -4.10 -7.47
N ILE A 91 -5.29 -4.63 -6.27
CA ILE A 91 -6.12 -4.02 -5.25
C ILE A 91 -5.34 -3.89 -3.96
N ASP A 92 -5.62 -2.81 -3.25
CA ASP A 92 -5.22 -2.62 -1.86
C ASP A 92 -6.45 -2.92 -1.02
N ARG A 93 -6.37 -3.92 -0.15
CA ARG A 93 -7.42 -4.19 0.83
C ARG A 93 -6.95 -3.67 2.17
N ILE A 94 -7.60 -2.62 2.64
CA ILE A 94 -7.16 -1.91 3.85
C ILE A 94 -8.21 -2.03 4.93
N THR A 95 -7.79 -2.40 6.15
CA THR A 95 -8.65 -2.35 7.33
C THR A 95 -8.19 -1.18 8.19
N VAL A 96 -9.14 -0.34 8.58
CA VAL A 96 -8.89 0.87 9.36
C VAL A 96 -9.38 0.66 10.78
N ASP A 97 -8.67 1.19 11.77
CA ASP A 97 -9.08 1.09 13.16
C ASP A 97 -9.96 2.26 13.61
N GLU A 98 -10.30 2.31 14.88
CA GLU A 98 -11.17 3.36 15.44
C GLU A 98 -10.53 4.74 15.43
N ASN A 99 -9.21 4.81 15.23
CA ASN A 99 -8.47 6.07 15.15
C ASN A 99 -8.25 6.52 13.70
N ALA A 100 -8.94 5.90 12.75
CA ALA A 100 -8.80 6.18 11.33
C ALA A 100 -7.37 5.96 10.83
N GLN A 101 -6.69 4.95 11.39
CA GLN A 101 -5.35 4.55 10.96
C GLN A 101 -5.40 3.17 10.31
N MET A 102 -4.47 2.92 9.37
CA MET A 102 -4.34 1.62 8.71
C MET A 102 -3.90 0.58 9.72
N LYS A 103 -4.77 -0.39 10.00
CA LYS A 103 -4.44 -1.52 10.87
C LYS A 103 -3.85 -2.68 10.08
N HIS A 104 -4.30 -2.86 8.84
CA HIS A 104 -3.77 -3.90 7.98
C HIS A 104 -3.93 -3.50 6.52
N ILE A 105 -2.97 -3.88 5.70
CA ILE A 105 -3.08 -3.76 4.26
C ILE A 105 -2.67 -5.08 3.62
N GLU A 106 -3.52 -5.59 2.73
CA GLU A 106 -3.21 -6.73 1.88
C GLU A 106 -3.21 -6.28 0.44
N VAL A 107 -2.16 -6.62 -0.30
CA VAL A 107 -1.99 -6.19 -1.69
C VAL A 107 -2.06 -7.41 -2.60
N LEU A 108 -2.92 -7.35 -3.62
CA LEU A 108 -3.03 -8.39 -4.65
C LEU A 108 -2.69 -7.76 -6.00
N ILE A 109 -1.84 -8.44 -6.76
CA ILE A 109 -1.26 -7.91 -7.99
C ILE A 109 -1.43 -8.91 -9.14
N ARG A 110 -1.73 -8.38 -10.32
CA ARG A 110 -1.70 -9.16 -11.56
C ARG A 110 -1.07 -8.31 -12.69
N PRO A 111 -0.55 -8.89 -13.75
CA PRO A 111 -0.29 -10.32 -13.98
C PRO A 111 1.00 -10.78 -13.28
N LEU A 112 1.40 -12.02 -13.48
CA LEU A 112 2.58 -12.58 -12.82
C LEU A 112 3.85 -11.76 -13.08
N ASN A 113 4.09 -11.33 -14.33
CA ASN A 113 5.28 -10.53 -14.63
C ASN A 113 5.26 -9.18 -13.90
N GLY A 114 4.08 -8.61 -13.67
CA GLY A 114 3.93 -7.37 -12.89
C GLY A 114 4.29 -7.59 -11.42
N LEU A 115 3.84 -8.71 -10.86
CA LEU A 115 4.20 -9.07 -9.49
C LEU A 115 5.72 -9.28 -9.35
N ILE A 116 6.33 -9.96 -10.31
CA ILE A 116 7.77 -10.18 -10.28
C ILE A 116 8.53 -8.85 -10.37
N ALA A 117 8.11 -7.96 -11.27
CA ALA A 117 8.75 -6.64 -11.40
C ALA A 117 8.66 -5.84 -10.10
N LEU A 118 7.50 -5.87 -9.44
CA LEU A 118 7.32 -5.19 -8.16
C LEU A 118 8.20 -5.79 -7.07
N ALA A 119 8.22 -7.12 -6.97
CA ALA A 119 9.02 -7.81 -5.96
C ALA A 119 10.51 -7.51 -6.12
N GLU A 120 11.01 -7.50 -7.35
CA GLU A 120 12.40 -7.17 -7.64
C GLU A 120 12.73 -5.72 -7.31
N HIS A 121 11.81 -4.79 -7.61
CA HIS A 121 12.00 -3.38 -7.29
C HIS A 121 12.08 -3.16 -5.78
N VAL A 122 11.14 -3.73 -5.03
CA VAL A 122 11.11 -3.61 -3.57
C VAL A 122 12.38 -4.18 -2.95
N LYS A 123 12.80 -5.37 -3.41
CA LYS A 123 14.03 -6.01 -2.92
C LYS A 123 15.25 -5.11 -3.15
N ALA A 124 15.37 -4.54 -4.34
CA ALA A 124 16.49 -3.65 -4.67
C ALA A 124 16.47 -2.36 -3.84
N THR A 125 15.28 -1.78 -3.64
CA THR A 125 15.11 -0.54 -2.87
C THR A 125 15.48 -0.77 -1.41
N LEU A 126 15.02 -1.87 -0.79
CA LEU A 126 15.35 -2.19 0.59
C LEU A 126 16.84 -2.51 0.77
N ALA A 127 17.46 -3.15 -0.21
CA ALA A 127 18.90 -3.43 -0.17
C ALA A 127 19.71 -2.13 -0.18
N LYS A 128 19.32 -1.14 -0.97
CA LYS A 128 19.98 0.17 -0.99
C LYS A 128 19.84 0.89 0.35
N ALA A 129 18.68 0.83 0.96
CA ALA A 129 18.43 1.48 2.25
C ALA A 129 19.24 0.85 3.38
N ALA A 130 19.56 -0.45 3.26
CA ALA A 130 20.33 -1.19 4.26
C ALA A 130 21.87 -1.03 4.07
N ALA A 131 22.30 -0.48 2.93
CA ALA A 131 23.71 -0.33 2.60
C ALA A 131 24.35 0.88 3.32
#